data_68a73a482580bc96bbbbd550fe590927
#
_entry.id   68a73a482580bc96bbbbd550fe590927
#
_cell.length_a   1.000
_cell.length_b   1.000
_cell.length_c   1.000
_cell.angle_alpha   90.00
_cell.angle_beta   90.00
_cell.angle_gamma   90.00
#
_symmetry.space_group_name_H-M   'P 1'
#
loop_
_entity.id
_entity.type
_entity.pdbx_description
1 polymer ?
#
loop_
_entity_poly.entity_id
_entity_poly.type
_entity_poly.pdbx_seq_one_letter_code
_entity_poly.pdbx_strand_id
1 'polypeptide(L)'
;MFRIVLCDDSPADLMVLCGHLEQLKEKRPVDIISYTDGLDLLKDYKQKGFCDILVLDMRMETMGGIEVAKHIRQLDDEVPILIVTATVDYAVEGYKVGAFRYIVKPVESSDFLSAVEELLDRQQKKQASIFSFPSISGTTKLMTDHIYYLESDLRTIRVVAKEGTFTFTGTITTRRCFP
;
A
#
# COMPACT_ATOMS: atom_id res chain seq x y z
N MET A 1 -9.17 -0.92 -6.52
CA MET A 1 -9.36 0.34 -5.77
C MET A 1 -8.24 0.41 -4.77
N PHE A 2 -7.46 1.49 -4.75
CA PHE A 2 -6.34 1.67 -3.82
C PHE A 2 -6.82 2.36 -2.54
N ARG A 3 -6.33 1.90 -1.40
CA ARG A 3 -6.65 2.49 -0.09
C ARG A 3 -5.48 3.33 0.41
N ILE A 4 -5.73 4.62 0.62
CA ILE A 4 -4.79 5.58 1.18
C ILE A 4 -5.25 5.94 2.59
N VAL A 5 -4.38 5.72 3.56
CA VAL A 5 -4.67 6.03 4.97
C VAL A 5 -3.83 7.23 5.39
N LEU A 6 -4.50 8.22 5.99
CA LEU A 6 -3.89 9.42 6.54
C LEU A 6 -3.97 9.37 8.07
N CYS A 7 -2.93 9.78 8.76
CA CYS A 7 -2.96 9.97 10.22
C CYS A 7 -2.23 11.25 10.63
N ASP A 8 -2.97 12.16 11.23
CA ASP A 8 -2.51 13.49 11.66
C ASP A 8 -3.47 14.00 12.73
N ASP A 9 -2.99 14.48 13.87
CA ASP A 9 -3.84 14.96 14.95
C ASP A 9 -4.47 16.34 14.67
N SER A 10 -4.05 17.00 13.59
CA SER A 10 -4.63 18.23 13.07
C SER A 10 -5.76 17.96 12.07
N PRO A 11 -7.05 18.16 12.43
CA PRO A 11 -8.14 18.02 11.46
C PRO A 11 -8.01 18.95 10.26
N ALA A 12 -7.39 20.13 10.46
CA ALA A 12 -7.16 21.10 9.38
C ALA A 12 -6.17 20.56 8.34
N ASP A 13 -5.08 19.92 8.79
CA ASP A 13 -4.10 19.32 7.90
C ASP A 13 -4.67 18.10 7.18
N LEU A 14 -5.45 17.25 7.88
CA LEU A 14 -6.18 16.16 7.24
C LEU A 14 -7.13 16.67 6.15
N MET A 15 -7.84 17.77 6.41
CA MET A 15 -8.73 18.36 5.39
C MET A 15 -7.96 18.79 4.16
N VAL A 16 -6.79 19.42 4.31
CA VAL A 16 -5.92 19.82 3.19
C VAL A 16 -5.44 18.60 2.42
N LEU A 17 -4.91 17.59 3.11
CA LEU A 17 -4.41 16.37 2.46
C LEU A 17 -5.52 15.59 1.74
N CYS A 18 -6.68 15.45 2.37
CA CYS A 18 -7.87 14.84 1.73
C CYS A 18 -8.28 15.64 0.48
N GLY A 19 -8.30 16.97 0.56
CA GLY A 19 -8.62 17.84 -0.57
C GLY A 19 -7.66 17.66 -1.75
N HIS A 20 -6.37 17.47 -1.49
CA HIS A 20 -5.40 17.14 -2.53
C HIS A 20 -5.69 15.76 -3.15
N LEU A 21 -5.96 14.74 -2.32
CA LEU A 21 -6.22 13.38 -2.80
C LEU A 21 -7.54 13.24 -3.56
N GLU A 22 -8.55 14.09 -3.29
CA GLU A 22 -9.80 14.07 -4.06
C GLU A 22 -9.57 14.30 -5.57
N GLN A 23 -8.53 15.06 -5.92
CA GLN A 23 -8.15 15.29 -7.32
C GLN A 23 -7.72 14.00 -8.04
N LEU A 24 -7.24 12.98 -7.28
CA LEU A 24 -6.86 11.69 -7.85
C LEU A 24 -8.07 10.83 -8.19
N LYS A 25 -9.21 11.02 -7.54
CA LYS A 25 -10.42 10.20 -7.75
C LYS A 25 -10.94 10.27 -9.18
N GLU A 26 -10.68 11.38 -9.88
CA GLU A 26 -11.05 11.54 -11.29
C GLU A 26 -10.22 10.64 -12.21
N LYS A 27 -8.99 10.33 -11.80
CA LYS A 27 -8.01 9.55 -12.59
C LYS A 27 -7.95 8.08 -12.17
N ARG A 28 -8.12 7.81 -10.86
CA ARG A 28 -7.92 6.48 -10.27
C ARG A 28 -8.93 6.20 -9.15
N PRO A 29 -9.44 4.97 -9.04
CA PRO A 29 -10.32 4.60 -7.92
C PRO A 29 -9.51 4.50 -6.62
N VAL A 30 -9.53 5.54 -5.81
CA VAL A 30 -8.90 5.59 -4.49
C VAL A 30 -9.96 5.69 -3.38
N ASP A 31 -9.70 4.99 -2.27
CA ASP A 31 -10.43 5.06 -1.01
C ASP A 31 -9.56 5.77 0.02
N ILE A 32 -10.05 6.85 0.62
CA ILE A 32 -9.29 7.69 1.54
C ILE A 32 -9.89 7.53 2.94
N ILE A 33 -9.06 7.11 3.88
CA ILE A 33 -9.44 6.96 5.29
C ILE A 33 -8.51 7.83 6.13
N SER A 34 -9.06 8.61 7.05
CA SER A 34 -8.30 9.50 7.91
C SER A 34 -8.49 9.16 9.39
N TYR A 35 -7.41 9.29 10.15
CA TYR A 35 -7.37 9.12 11.60
C TYR A 35 -6.75 10.36 12.23
N THR A 36 -7.31 10.82 13.33
CA THR A 36 -6.73 11.89 14.18
C THR A 36 -5.90 11.33 15.32
N ASP A 37 -5.83 10.01 15.47
CA ASP A 37 -5.11 9.33 16.54
C ASP A 37 -4.40 8.08 16.03
N GLY A 38 -3.10 7.94 16.35
CA GLY A 38 -2.28 6.81 15.94
C GLY A 38 -2.71 5.47 16.55
N LEU A 39 -3.28 5.48 17.76
CA LEU A 39 -3.77 4.26 18.41
C LEU A 39 -5.01 3.71 17.73
N ASP A 40 -5.93 4.58 17.30
CA ASP A 40 -7.13 4.17 16.58
C ASP A 40 -6.76 3.63 15.19
N LEU A 41 -5.81 4.26 14.51
CA LEU A 41 -5.24 3.71 13.28
C LEU A 41 -4.67 2.31 13.50
N LEU A 42 -3.83 2.10 14.50
CA LEU A 42 -3.21 0.80 14.77
C LEU A 42 -4.23 -0.28 15.11
N LYS A 43 -5.26 0.07 15.87
CA LYS A 43 -6.36 -0.83 16.21
C LYS A 43 -7.11 -1.30 14.97
N ASP A 44 -7.47 -0.36 14.10
CA ASP A 44 -8.17 -0.66 12.84
C ASP A 44 -7.27 -1.42 11.87
N TYR A 45 -5.99 -1.10 11.79
CA TYR A 45 -5.02 -1.80 10.95
C TYR A 45 -4.92 -3.29 11.29
N LYS A 46 -4.92 -3.62 12.59
CA LYS A 46 -4.92 -5.02 13.07
C LYS A 46 -6.20 -5.78 12.74
N GLN A 47 -7.34 -5.08 12.68
CA GLN A 47 -8.65 -5.72 12.48
C GLN A 47 -9.06 -5.82 11.03
N LYS A 48 -8.82 -4.77 10.25
CA LYS A 48 -9.36 -4.61 8.89
C LYS A 48 -8.35 -4.89 7.78
N GLY A 49 -7.09 -5.11 8.15
CA GLY A 49 -6.00 -5.36 7.19
C GLY A 49 -5.41 -4.07 6.61
N PHE A 50 -4.68 -4.20 5.53
CA PHE A 50 -3.72 -3.28 4.98
C PHE A 50 -4.31 -2.02 4.29
N CYS A 51 -3.43 -1.04 4.08
CA CYS A 51 -3.59 0.04 3.10
C CYS A 51 -2.51 -0.08 2.01
N ASP A 52 -2.75 0.55 0.87
CA ASP A 52 -1.77 0.59 -0.22
C ASP A 52 -0.74 1.71 -0.01
N ILE A 53 -1.12 2.77 0.70
CA ILE A 53 -0.25 3.90 1.08
C ILE A 53 -0.65 4.39 2.46
N LEU A 54 0.34 4.60 3.32
CA LEU A 54 0.17 5.21 4.64
C LEU A 54 0.86 6.56 4.68
N VAL A 55 0.11 7.61 5.04
CA VAL A 55 0.61 8.98 5.24
C VAL A 55 0.55 9.31 6.71
N LEU A 56 1.67 9.69 7.31
CA LEU A 56 1.79 9.93 8.75
C LEU A 56 2.36 11.33 9.05
N ASP A 57 1.73 12.05 9.96
CA ASP A 57 2.42 13.12 10.66
C ASP A 57 3.35 12.54 11.75
N MET A 58 4.45 13.22 11.97
CA MET A 58 5.47 12.79 12.95
C MET A 58 5.11 13.17 14.37
N ARG A 59 4.49 14.33 14.54
CA ARG A 59 4.15 14.89 15.86
C ARG A 59 2.67 14.87 16.09
N MET A 60 2.22 13.83 16.78
CA MET A 60 0.85 13.68 17.26
C MET A 60 0.86 13.55 18.79
N GLU A 61 -0.19 14.04 19.43
CA GLU A 61 -0.24 14.14 20.90
C GLU A 61 -0.17 12.78 21.62
N THR A 62 -0.91 11.78 21.14
CA THR A 62 -1.06 10.49 21.82
C THR A 62 0.06 9.52 21.51
N MET A 63 0.35 9.34 20.22
CA MET A 63 1.41 8.46 19.70
C MET A 63 2.01 9.09 18.45
N GLY A 64 3.30 9.39 18.49
CA GLY A 64 4.00 9.99 17.36
C GLY A 64 4.07 9.08 16.14
N GLY A 65 4.13 9.68 14.94
CA GLY A 65 4.13 8.92 13.69
C GLY A 65 5.24 7.89 13.54
N ILE A 66 6.42 8.13 14.14
CA ILE A 66 7.51 7.14 14.19
C ILE A 66 7.12 5.89 14.97
N GLU A 67 6.41 6.04 16.10
CA GLU A 67 5.98 4.89 16.88
C GLU A 67 4.89 4.11 16.13
N VAL A 68 3.95 4.83 15.50
CA VAL A 68 2.96 4.23 14.60
C VAL A 68 3.65 3.46 13.49
N ALA A 69 4.61 4.07 12.79
CA ALA A 69 5.35 3.44 11.71
C ALA A 69 6.08 2.17 12.16
N LYS A 70 6.74 2.18 13.33
CA LYS A 70 7.40 0.99 13.90
C LYS A 70 6.42 -0.15 14.15
N HIS A 71 5.24 0.14 14.70
CA HIS A 71 4.21 -0.88 14.93
C HIS A 71 3.66 -1.43 13.60
N ILE A 72 3.44 -0.56 12.62
CA ILE A 72 3.01 -0.98 11.28
C ILE A 72 4.06 -1.89 10.65
N ARG A 73 5.35 -1.57 10.73
CA ARG A 73 6.44 -2.41 10.18
C ARG A 73 6.52 -3.81 10.80
N GLN A 74 6.03 -4.00 12.03
CA GLN A 74 5.91 -5.33 12.63
C GLN A 74 4.74 -6.15 12.06
N LEU A 75 3.73 -5.48 11.48
CA LEU A 75 2.54 -6.10 10.90
C LEU A 75 2.64 -6.22 9.38
N ASP A 76 3.25 -5.22 8.76
CA ASP A 76 3.42 -5.06 7.31
C ASP A 76 4.70 -4.28 7.05
N ASP A 77 5.74 -4.97 6.61
CA ASP A 77 7.05 -4.39 6.30
C ASP A 77 7.11 -3.74 4.91
N GLU A 78 6.11 -4.02 4.07
CA GLU A 78 6.08 -3.59 2.67
C GLU A 78 5.22 -2.35 2.39
N VAL A 79 4.28 -1.99 3.27
CA VAL A 79 3.42 -0.82 3.03
C VAL A 79 4.25 0.45 2.86
N PRO A 80 4.11 1.19 1.77
CA PRO A 80 4.83 2.44 1.61
C PRO A 80 4.32 3.49 2.61
N ILE A 81 5.26 4.11 3.32
CA ILE A 81 4.98 5.18 4.29
C ILE A 81 5.48 6.50 3.72
N LEU A 82 4.59 7.48 3.65
CA LEU A 82 4.88 8.86 3.32
C LEU A 82 4.77 9.69 4.60
N ILE A 83 5.83 10.41 4.94
CA ILE A 83 5.83 11.27 6.13
C ILE A 83 5.50 12.70 5.70
N VAL A 84 4.54 13.32 6.38
CA VAL A 84 4.13 14.71 6.17
C VAL A 84 4.14 15.42 7.52
N THR A 85 5.05 16.36 7.74
CA THR A 85 5.26 16.95 9.07
C THR A 85 5.79 18.38 9.03
N ALA A 86 5.57 19.12 10.09
CA ALA A 86 6.05 20.50 10.23
C ALA A 86 7.56 20.64 10.55
N THR A 87 8.27 19.54 10.83
CA THR A 87 9.67 19.57 11.24
C THR A 87 10.55 18.61 10.48
N VAL A 88 11.78 19.01 10.22
CA VAL A 88 12.80 18.17 9.58
C VAL A 88 13.61 17.33 10.58
N ASP A 89 13.43 17.54 11.87
CA ASP A 89 14.25 16.95 12.94
C ASP A 89 14.17 15.41 12.97
N TYR A 90 13.10 14.83 12.46
CA TYR A 90 12.85 13.37 12.43
C TYR A 90 13.19 12.69 11.09
N ALA A 91 13.89 13.38 10.19
CA ALA A 91 14.22 12.79 8.89
C ALA A 91 15.08 11.51 9.02
N VAL A 92 15.97 11.46 10.01
CA VAL A 92 16.83 10.29 10.30
C VAL A 92 15.97 9.11 10.82
N GLU A 93 15.00 9.38 11.69
CA GLU A 93 14.08 8.39 12.22
C GLU A 93 13.14 7.88 11.13
N GLY A 94 12.67 8.75 10.25
CA GLY A 94 11.88 8.40 9.08
C GLY A 94 12.61 7.42 8.16
N TYR A 95 13.91 7.63 7.96
CA TYR A 95 14.75 6.69 7.20
C TYR A 95 14.80 5.30 7.85
N LYS A 96 14.92 5.22 9.18
CA LYS A 96 14.97 3.94 9.93
C LYS A 96 13.68 3.11 9.79
N VAL A 97 12.52 3.75 9.62
CA VAL A 97 11.24 3.05 9.38
C VAL A 97 10.98 2.79 7.91
N GLY A 98 11.94 3.08 7.04
CA GLY A 98 11.81 2.87 5.60
C GLY A 98 10.74 3.76 4.97
N ALA A 99 10.64 5.03 5.39
CA ALA A 99 9.74 5.97 4.75
C ALA A 99 10.15 6.20 3.30
N PHE A 100 9.16 6.18 2.41
CA PHE A 100 9.38 6.40 0.98
C PHE A 100 9.82 7.85 0.69
N ARG A 101 9.13 8.81 1.30
CA ARG A 101 9.44 10.24 1.15
C ARG A 101 9.04 11.00 2.41
N TYR A 102 9.70 12.12 2.61
CA TYR A 102 9.47 13.07 3.68
C TYR A 102 9.04 14.41 3.06
N ILE A 103 7.88 14.90 3.44
CA ILE A 103 7.32 16.16 2.96
C ILE A 103 7.14 17.10 4.15
N VAL A 104 7.67 18.32 4.03
CA VAL A 104 7.57 19.33 5.08
C VAL A 104 6.34 20.20 4.85
N LYS A 105 5.54 20.41 5.90
CA LYS A 105 4.42 21.35 5.89
C LYS A 105 4.95 22.79 5.80
N PRO A 106 4.31 23.71 5.05
CA PRO A 106 3.03 23.54 4.33
C PRO A 106 3.18 22.66 3.09
N VAL A 107 2.19 21.79 2.87
CA VAL A 107 2.23 20.78 1.81
C VAL A 107 1.82 21.39 0.48
N GLU A 108 2.76 21.45 -0.46
CA GLU A 108 2.45 21.81 -1.84
C GLU A 108 1.72 20.64 -2.53
N SER A 109 0.57 20.94 -3.15
CA SER A 109 -0.29 19.94 -3.78
C SER A 109 0.46 19.12 -4.82
N SER A 110 1.28 19.76 -5.66
CA SER A 110 2.07 19.11 -6.71
C SER A 110 3.05 18.08 -6.16
N ASP A 111 3.77 18.41 -5.09
CA ASP A 111 4.78 17.54 -4.51
C ASP A 111 4.15 16.32 -3.83
N PHE A 112 3.07 16.57 -3.10
CA PHE A 112 2.32 15.51 -2.43
C PHE A 112 1.68 14.55 -3.43
N LEU A 113 0.95 15.08 -4.42
CA LEU A 113 0.30 14.26 -5.44
C LEU A 113 1.32 13.50 -6.28
N SER A 114 2.46 14.10 -6.63
CA SER A 114 3.53 13.41 -7.35
C SER A 114 4.08 12.21 -6.55
N ALA A 115 4.27 12.37 -5.24
CA ALA A 115 4.72 11.27 -4.38
C ALA A 115 3.68 10.15 -4.29
N VAL A 116 2.41 10.49 -4.14
CA VAL A 116 1.30 9.53 -4.08
C VAL A 116 1.13 8.80 -5.42
N GLU A 117 1.14 9.51 -6.54
CA GLU A 117 1.04 8.92 -7.88
C GLU A 117 2.18 7.94 -8.14
N GLU A 118 3.42 8.29 -7.79
CA GLU A 118 4.56 7.39 -7.90
C GLU A 118 4.36 6.09 -7.09
N LEU A 119 3.83 6.20 -5.86
CA LEU A 119 3.53 5.04 -5.03
C LEU A 119 2.39 4.19 -5.60
N LEU A 120 1.34 4.82 -6.11
CA LEU A 120 0.22 4.11 -6.75
C LEU A 120 0.70 3.33 -7.99
N ASP A 121 1.59 3.92 -8.79
CA ASP A 121 2.18 3.24 -9.95
C ASP A 121 3.03 2.02 -9.54
N ARG A 122 3.81 2.15 -8.46
CA ARG A 122 4.58 1.03 -7.91
C ARG A 122 3.67 -0.09 -7.41
N GLN A 123 2.61 0.25 -6.67
CA GLN A 123 1.64 -0.73 -6.17
C GLN A 123 0.87 -1.41 -7.30
N GLN A 124 0.50 -0.67 -8.34
CA GLN A 124 -0.16 -1.23 -9.51
C GLN A 124 0.76 -2.23 -10.24
N LYS A 125 2.03 -1.89 -10.45
CA LYS A 125 3.01 -2.81 -11.04
C LYS A 125 3.20 -4.06 -10.17
N LYS A 126 3.29 -3.89 -8.85
CA LYS A 126 3.39 -5.01 -7.91
C LYS A 126 2.17 -5.93 -7.99
N GLN A 127 0.95 -5.37 -8.00
CA GLN A 127 -0.28 -6.15 -8.15
C GLN A 127 -0.37 -6.86 -9.51
N ALA A 128 0.07 -6.22 -10.60
CA ALA A 128 0.12 -6.84 -11.93
C ALA A 128 1.14 -7.99 -11.99
N SER A 129 2.13 -7.99 -11.13
CA SER A 129 3.13 -9.05 -11.01
C SER A 129 2.71 -10.23 -10.15
N ILE A 130 1.48 -10.25 -9.62
CA ILE A 130 0.96 -11.34 -8.80
C ILE A 130 -0.02 -12.19 -9.59
N PHE A 131 0.30 -13.48 -9.73
CA PHE A 131 -0.61 -14.49 -10.24
C PHE A 131 -1.35 -15.15 -9.08
N SER A 132 -2.69 -15.10 -9.11
CA SER A 132 -3.54 -15.65 -8.03
C SER A 132 -4.42 -16.76 -8.56
N PHE A 133 -4.54 -17.86 -7.82
CA PHE A 133 -5.39 -18.99 -8.17
C PHE A 133 -5.96 -19.68 -6.93
N PRO A 134 -7.13 -20.38 -7.07
CA PRO A 134 -7.72 -21.13 -5.96
C PRO A 134 -6.82 -22.28 -5.53
N SER A 135 -6.69 -22.52 -4.23
CA SER A 135 -6.02 -23.67 -3.65
C SER A 135 -6.86 -24.27 -2.51
N ILE A 136 -6.47 -25.43 -2.01
CA ILE A 136 -7.18 -26.14 -0.93
C ILE A 136 -7.27 -25.28 0.35
N SER A 137 -6.27 -24.45 0.59
CA SER A 137 -6.18 -23.56 1.77
C SER A 137 -6.76 -22.16 1.53
N GLY A 138 -7.41 -21.90 0.36
CA GLY A 138 -7.95 -20.60 -0.01
C GLY A 138 -7.38 -20.11 -1.34
N THR A 139 -6.87 -18.89 -1.39
CA THR A 139 -6.24 -18.31 -2.59
C THR A 139 -4.73 -18.32 -2.44
N THR A 140 -4.03 -18.97 -3.37
CA THR A 140 -2.57 -18.91 -3.48
C THR A 140 -2.18 -17.74 -4.37
N LYS A 141 -1.15 -16.99 -3.97
CA LYS A 141 -0.57 -15.86 -4.71
C LYS A 141 0.90 -16.17 -4.97
N LEU A 142 1.33 -16.02 -6.21
CA LEU A 142 2.72 -16.17 -6.64
C LEU A 142 3.15 -14.93 -7.41
N MET A 143 4.43 -14.56 -7.27
CA MET A 143 5.02 -13.56 -8.16
C MET A 143 5.14 -14.16 -9.57
N THR A 144 4.79 -13.40 -10.59
CA THR A 144 4.80 -13.90 -11.98
C THR A 144 6.20 -14.25 -12.46
N ASP A 145 7.23 -13.56 -11.96
CA ASP A 145 8.66 -13.85 -12.22
C ASP A 145 9.19 -15.10 -11.50
N HIS A 146 8.43 -15.63 -10.54
CA HIS A 146 8.70 -16.92 -9.91
C HIS A 146 8.08 -18.10 -10.67
N ILE A 147 7.20 -17.85 -11.63
CA ILE A 147 6.53 -18.90 -12.40
C ILE A 147 7.40 -19.29 -13.59
N TYR A 148 7.82 -20.55 -13.64
CA TYR A 148 8.59 -21.11 -14.74
C TYR A 148 7.70 -21.37 -15.96
N TYR A 149 6.55 -22.03 -15.72
CA TYR A 149 5.54 -22.26 -16.77
C TYR A 149 4.18 -22.65 -16.18
N LEU A 150 3.17 -22.55 -17.04
CA LEU A 150 1.80 -23.01 -16.81
C LEU A 150 1.49 -24.08 -17.82
N GLU A 151 0.95 -25.20 -17.36
CA GLU A 151 0.51 -26.32 -18.16
C GLU A 151 -0.98 -26.54 -17.97
N SER A 152 -1.72 -26.75 -19.04
CA SER A 152 -3.15 -27.03 -18.97
C SER A 152 -3.43 -28.42 -19.54
N ASP A 153 -4.05 -29.27 -18.70
CA ASP A 153 -4.58 -30.55 -19.12
C ASP A 153 -6.08 -30.59 -18.83
N LEU A 154 -6.89 -30.55 -19.90
CA LEU A 154 -8.35 -30.44 -19.83
C LEU A 154 -8.81 -29.24 -18.97
N ARG A 155 -9.23 -29.52 -17.73
CA ARG A 155 -9.69 -28.52 -16.75
C ARG A 155 -8.72 -28.32 -15.60
N THR A 156 -7.58 -28.96 -15.64
CA THR A 156 -6.56 -28.85 -14.60
C THR A 156 -5.42 -27.99 -15.11
N ILE A 157 -5.08 -26.97 -14.32
CA ILE A 157 -3.93 -26.13 -14.58
C ILE A 157 -2.85 -26.48 -13.56
N ARG A 158 -1.65 -26.77 -14.07
CA ARG A 158 -0.44 -26.96 -13.28
C ARG A 158 0.41 -25.71 -13.38
N VAL A 159 0.80 -25.15 -12.25
CA VAL A 159 1.72 -24.02 -12.12
C VAL A 159 3.04 -24.57 -11.58
N VAL A 160 4.11 -24.43 -12.32
CA VAL A 160 5.46 -24.76 -11.85
C VAL A 160 6.19 -23.47 -11.55
N ALA A 161 6.52 -23.28 -10.30
CA ALA A 161 7.13 -22.07 -9.77
C ALA A 161 8.31 -22.38 -8.84
N LYS A 162 9.04 -21.35 -8.46
CA LYS A 162 10.17 -21.44 -7.53
C LYS A 162 9.78 -22.04 -6.17
N GLU A 163 8.58 -21.73 -5.70
CA GLU A 163 8.03 -22.23 -4.41
C GLU A 163 7.52 -23.67 -4.49
N GLY A 164 7.38 -24.23 -5.69
CA GLY A 164 6.90 -25.59 -5.91
C GLY A 164 5.92 -25.73 -7.07
N THR A 165 5.23 -26.88 -7.09
CA THR A 165 4.23 -27.17 -8.12
C THR A 165 2.84 -27.13 -7.48
N PHE A 166 1.94 -26.38 -8.12
CA PHE A 166 0.56 -26.21 -7.70
C PHE A 166 -0.38 -26.68 -8.78
N THR A 167 -1.55 -27.19 -8.41
CA THR A 167 -2.59 -27.59 -9.35
C THR A 167 -3.94 -27.03 -8.89
N PHE A 168 -4.72 -26.55 -9.86
CA PHE A 168 -6.08 -26.09 -9.61
C PHE A 168 -6.98 -26.33 -10.82
N THR A 169 -8.30 -26.35 -10.60
CA THR A 169 -9.27 -26.48 -11.69
C THR A 169 -9.58 -25.12 -12.28
N GLY A 170 -9.39 -24.97 -13.59
CA GLY A 170 -9.63 -23.71 -14.27
C GLY A 170 -9.40 -23.82 -15.78
N THR A 171 -9.49 -22.68 -16.44
CA THR A 171 -9.19 -22.54 -17.87
C THR A 171 -8.22 -21.38 -18.06
N ILE A 172 -7.15 -21.62 -18.80
CA ILE A 172 -6.24 -20.53 -19.16
C ILE A 172 -6.93 -19.70 -20.24
N THR A 173 -7.47 -18.54 -19.84
CA THR A 173 -7.98 -17.55 -20.79
C THR A 173 -6.88 -16.51 -20.98
N THR A 174 -6.31 -16.46 -22.16
CA THR A 174 -5.32 -15.42 -22.50
C THR A 174 -6.03 -14.08 -22.57
N ARG A 175 -6.06 -13.34 -21.45
CA ARG A 175 -6.28 -11.89 -21.55
C ARG A 175 -4.93 -11.30 -21.94
N ARG A 176 -4.82 -10.83 -23.18
CA ARG A 176 -3.70 -10.02 -23.62
C ARG A 176 -3.65 -8.78 -22.74
N CYS A 177 -2.72 -8.71 -21.81
CA CYS A 177 -2.26 -7.43 -21.30
C CYS A 177 -1.47 -6.79 -22.45
N PHE A 178 -2.06 -5.85 -23.15
CA PHE A 178 -1.32 -4.97 -24.03
C PHE A 178 -0.60 -3.91 -23.16
N PRO A 179 0.58 -3.47 -23.60
CA PRO A 179 1.45 -2.53 -22.90
C PRO A 179 0.81 -1.17 -22.71
#